data_fe8d66d895b6115e65d85da8f3cd87a2
#
_entry.id   fe8d66d895b6115e65d85da8f3cd87a2
#
_cell.length_a   1.000
_cell.length_b   1.000
_cell.length_c   1.000
_cell.angle_alpha   90.00
_cell.angle_beta   90.00
_cell.angle_gamma   90.00
#
_symmetry.space_group_name_H-M   'P 1'
#
loop_
_entity.id
_entity.type
_entity.pdbx_description
1 polymer ?
#
loop_
_entity_poly.entity_id
_entity_poly.type
_entity_poly.pdbx_seq_one_letter_code
_entity_poly.pdbx_strand_id
1 'polypeptide(L)'
;MTEHVYSTDFYDYIDAGSRASARTVSGLILGEMKVKSLLDVGSGHGAWAAEWMKAGVKDVLAVDGDYVARDQLAIPAERFRAHDLATPLDLERKFDLVQSLEVAEHLPGDRAAGFVENLVRHGDVILFSAAVPHQGGEHHVNEQPPEYWRKLFAAQGYEVFDWVRPRLADKREVKAWYRFNSFIYANKAGQKRLSKSIRDAKVSAGQQLEIGGDLSWMLRRAAVRLIPTGLVKPIAMVKASVEARLRK
;
A
#
# COMPACT_ATOMS: atom_id res chain seq x y z
N MET A 1 -13.37 8.27 19.99
CA MET A 1 -12.45 7.21 19.50
C MET A 1 -13.29 5.96 19.33
N THR A 2 -13.67 5.63 18.11
CA THR A 2 -14.39 4.39 17.80
C THR A 2 -13.37 3.27 17.71
N GLU A 3 -13.48 2.26 18.60
CA GLU A 3 -12.69 1.04 18.55
C GLU A 3 -12.82 0.40 17.17
N HIS A 4 -11.79 0.46 16.36
CA HIS A 4 -11.68 -0.28 15.12
C HIS A 4 -11.10 -1.66 15.42
N VAL A 5 -11.95 -2.58 15.85
CA VAL A 5 -11.58 -3.99 15.96
C VAL A 5 -11.93 -4.67 14.64
N TYR A 6 -10.96 -4.83 13.76
CA TYR A 6 -11.07 -5.77 12.62
C TYR A 6 -11.21 -7.19 13.19
N SER A 7 -12.10 -8.02 12.62
CA SER A 7 -12.23 -9.39 13.07
C SER A 7 -10.97 -10.21 12.73
N THR A 8 -10.64 -11.20 13.56
CA THR A 8 -9.52 -12.14 13.31
C THR A 8 -9.65 -12.78 11.92
N ASP A 9 -10.85 -13.14 11.50
CA ASP A 9 -11.12 -13.70 10.16
C ASP A 9 -10.80 -12.74 9.02
N PHE A 10 -10.95 -11.42 9.24
CA PHE A 10 -10.57 -10.40 8.25
C PHE A 10 -9.06 -10.32 8.07
N TYR A 11 -8.30 -10.35 9.16
CA TYR A 11 -6.84 -10.35 9.10
C TYR A 11 -6.30 -11.62 8.45
N ASP A 12 -6.82 -12.80 8.78
CA ASP A 12 -6.42 -14.07 8.17
C ASP A 12 -6.66 -14.09 6.65
N TYR A 13 -7.78 -13.54 6.19
CA TYR A 13 -8.10 -13.42 4.77
C TYR A 13 -7.15 -12.47 4.03
N ILE A 14 -6.93 -11.29 4.59
CA ILE A 14 -6.02 -10.30 4.01
C ILE A 14 -4.59 -10.82 4.05
N ASP A 15 -4.16 -11.44 5.14
CA ASP A 15 -2.79 -11.87 5.38
C ASP A 15 -2.30 -12.88 4.33
N ALA A 16 -3.08 -13.92 4.03
CA ALA A 16 -2.68 -14.92 3.03
C ALA A 16 -2.52 -14.32 1.61
N GLY A 17 -3.45 -13.45 1.20
CA GLY A 17 -3.37 -12.76 -0.07
C GLY A 17 -2.28 -11.69 -0.13
N SER A 18 -2.04 -11.01 0.99
CA SER A 18 -0.98 -10.02 1.13
C SER A 18 0.40 -10.67 1.06
N ARG A 19 0.62 -11.83 1.69
CA ARG A 19 1.91 -12.55 1.63
C ARG A 19 2.28 -12.97 0.22
N ALA A 20 1.33 -13.53 -0.55
CA ALA A 20 1.59 -13.91 -1.94
C ALA A 20 1.92 -12.66 -2.79
N SER A 21 1.16 -11.57 -2.60
CA SER A 21 1.40 -10.29 -3.26
C SER A 21 2.75 -9.71 -2.88
N ALA A 22 3.07 -9.68 -1.58
CA ALA A 22 4.33 -9.17 -1.04
C ALA A 22 5.54 -9.91 -1.60
N ARG A 23 5.47 -11.25 -1.68
CA ARG A 23 6.55 -12.08 -2.23
C ARG A 23 6.84 -11.74 -3.69
N THR A 24 5.80 -11.64 -4.50
CA THR A 24 5.96 -11.30 -5.93
C THR A 24 6.48 -9.88 -6.11
N VAL A 25 5.92 -8.90 -5.41
CA VAL A 25 6.33 -7.48 -5.54
C VAL A 25 7.73 -7.25 -4.97
N SER A 26 8.05 -7.79 -3.79
CA SER A 26 9.40 -7.64 -3.22
C SER A 26 10.47 -8.27 -4.12
N GLY A 27 10.20 -9.45 -4.68
CA GLY A 27 11.09 -10.09 -5.65
C GLY A 27 11.35 -9.25 -6.88
N LEU A 28 10.29 -8.63 -7.46
CA LEU A 28 10.42 -7.72 -8.59
C LEU A 28 11.27 -6.49 -8.25
N ILE A 29 11.00 -5.84 -7.12
CA ILE A 29 11.75 -4.64 -6.69
C ILE A 29 13.22 -4.97 -6.41
N LEU A 30 13.50 -6.07 -5.69
CA LEU A 30 14.87 -6.49 -5.37
C LEU A 30 15.68 -6.89 -6.61
N GLY A 31 15.03 -7.33 -7.68
CA GLY A 31 15.67 -7.56 -8.98
C GLY A 31 16.15 -6.28 -9.69
N GLU A 32 15.61 -5.12 -9.31
CA GLU A 32 15.85 -3.85 -9.98
C GLU A 32 16.58 -2.81 -9.13
N MET A 33 16.45 -2.91 -7.80
CA MET A 33 17.12 -1.98 -6.89
C MET A 33 17.58 -2.67 -5.61
N LYS A 34 18.69 -2.16 -5.08
CA LYS A 34 19.21 -2.64 -3.80
C LYS A 34 18.42 -2.01 -2.66
N VAL A 35 17.77 -2.86 -1.85
CA VAL A 35 17.06 -2.47 -0.64
C VAL A 35 17.71 -3.17 0.55
N LYS A 36 18.37 -2.42 1.41
CA LYS A 36 18.98 -2.92 2.67
C LYS A 36 18.10 -2.59 3.87
N SER A 37 17.34 -1.49 3.79
CA SER A 37 16.43 -1.03 4.82
C SER A 37 15.06 -0.68 4.25
N LEU A 38 14.01 -1.09 4.94
CA LEU A 38 12.61 -0.89 4.58
C LEU A 38 11.83 -0.30 5.74
N LEU A 39 11.01 0.70 5.47
CA LEU A 39 9.94 1.16 6.34
C LEU A 39 8.60 0.77 5.73
N ASP A 40 7.77 0.04 6.48
CA ASP A 40 6.41 -0.36 6.11
C ASP A 40 5.41 0.45 6.93
N VAL A 41 4.73 1.41 6.30
CA VAL A 41 3.80 2.35 6.97
C VAL A 41 2.36 1.93 6.67
N GLY A 42 1.62 1.59 7.72
CA GLY A 42 0.31 0.94 7.63
C GLY A 42 0.47 -0.57 7.44
N SER A 43 1.34 -1.17 8.26
CA SER A 43 1.79 -2.55 8.09
C SER A 43 0.78 -3.61 8.51
N GLY A 44 -0.29 -3.23 9.25
CA GLY A 44 -1.15 -4.20 9.92
C GLY A 44 -0.31 -5.13 10.81
N HIS A 45 -0.58 -6.43 10.74
CA HIS A 45 0.22 -7.44 11.47
C HIS A 45 1.60 -7.71 10.86
N GLY A 46 2.06 -6.94 9.88
CA GLY A 46 3.41 -7.04 9.30
C GLY A 46 3.58 -8.14 8.26
N ALA A 47 2.54 -8.57 7.56
CA ALA A 47 2.61 -9.59 6.52
C ALA A 47 3.58 -9.23 5.39
N TRP A 48 3.53 -7.99 4.92
CA TRP A 48 4.45 -7.46 3.92
C TRP A 48 5.87 -7.38 4.45
N ALA A 49 6.05 -6.79 5.62
CA ALA A 49 7.35 -6.68 6.29
C ALA A 49 8.03 -8.06 6.46
N ALA A 50 7.27 -9.09 6.84
CA ALA A 50 7.76 -10.46 6.98
C ALA A 50 8.28 -11.05 5.65
N GLU A 51 7.60 -10.80 4.52
CA GLU A 51 8.06 -11.29 3.21
C GLU A 51 9.31 -10.55 2.73
N TRP A 52 9.45 -9.23 3.01
CA TRP A 52 10.69 -8.50 2.77
C TRP A 52 11.86 -9.06 3.59
N MET A 53 11.63 -9.38 4.87
CA MET A 53 12.66 -10.01 5.70
C MET A 53 13.08 -11.38 5.15
N LYS A 54 12.13 -12.21 4.70
CA LYS A 54 12.40 -13.51 4.05
C LYS A 54 13.17 -13.34 2.73
N ALA A 55 12.90 -12.26 2.00
CA ALA A 55 13.63 -11.92 0.78
C ALA A 55 15.05 -11.37 1.04
N GLY A 56 15.48 -11.26 2.31
CA GLY A 56 16.84 -10.92 2.70
C GLY A 56 17.06 -9.47 3.14
N VAL A 57 16.00 -8.64 3.23
CA VAL A 57 16.11 -7.29 3.80
C VAL A 57 16.20 -7.41 5.33
N LYS A 58 17.35 -7.02 5.90
CA LYS A 58 17.63 -7.24 7.32
C LYS A 58 17.13 -6.11 8.24
N ASP A 59 17.11 -4.89 7.73
CA ASP A 59 16.68 -3.71 8.48
C ASP A 59 15.25 -3.34 8.02
N VAL A 60 14.26 -3.93 8.69
CA VAL A 60 12.84 -3.68 8.42
C VAL A 60 12.21 -3.11 9.67
N LEU A 61 11.48 -2.01 9.53
CA LEU A 61 10.63 -1.43 10.54
C LEU A 61 9.20 -1.32 10.01
N ALA A 62 8.25 -1.81 10.76
CA ALA A 62 6.82 -1.72 10.51
C ALA A 62 6.19 -0.69 11.45
N VAL A 63 5.28 0.13 10.94
CA VAL A 63 4.58 1.16 11.70
C VAL A 63 3.09 1.06 11.41
N ASP A 64 2.27 1.00 12.45
CA ASP A 64 0.80 1.05 12.35
C ASP A 64 0.20 1.54 13.68
N GLY A 65 -1.12 1.70 13.77
CA GLY A 65 -1.82 2.11 14.97
C GLY A 65 -1.61 1.17 16.17
N ASP A 66 -1.90 1.66 17.35
CA ASP A 66 -1.80 0.92 18.62
C ASP A 66 -2.86 -0.19 18.76
N TYR A 67 -3.86 -0.18 17.88
CA TYR A 67 -4.87 -1.24 17.77
C TYR A 67 -4.33 -2.57 17.22
N VAL A 68 -3.11 -2.57 16.65
CA VAL A 68 -2.48 -3.80 16.15
C VAL A 68 -2.01 -4.66 17.31
N ALA A 69 -2.60 -5.86 17.42
CA ALA A 69 -2.28 -6.83 18.46
C ALA A 69 -0.86 -7.36 18.31
N ARG A 70 0.00 -7.10 19.30
CA ARG A 70 1.45 -7.44 19.23
C ARG A 70 1.74 -8.93 19.24
N ASP A 71 0.86 -9.72 19.82
CA ASP A 71 0.93 -11.19 19.84
C ASP A 71 0.53 -11.84 18.51
N GLN A 72 -0.07 -11.06 17.60
CA GLN A 72 -0.45 -11.50 16.25
C GLN A 72 0.54 -11.02 15.17
N LEU A 73 1.63 -10.37 15.55
CA LEU A 73 2.61 -9.87 14.59
C LEU A 73 3.30 -11.02 13.84
N ALA A 74 3.40 -10.87 12.53
CA ALA A 74 4.13 -11.77 11.64
C ALA A 74 5.67 -11.53 11.65
N ILE A 75 6.10 -10.50 12.37
CA ILE A 75 7.49 -10.04 12.53
C ILE A 75 7.84 -9.96 14.01
N PRO A 76 9.12 -9.94 14.38
CA PRO A 76 9.54 -9.71 15.76
C PRO A 76 9.01 -8.38 16.31
N ALA A 77 8.52 -8.37 17.55
CA ALA A 77 7.85 -7.23 18.16
C ALA A 77 8.72 -5.95 18.20
N GLU A 78 10.04 -6.09 18.28
CA GLU A 78 11.02 -5.00 18.24
C GLU A 78 11.13 -4.35 16.85
N ARG A 79 10.57 -4.98 15.81
CA ARG A 79 10.46 -4.44 14.45
C ARG A 79 9.14 -3.74 14.19
N PHE A 80 8.29 -3.63 15.19
CA PHE A 80 7.01 -2.92 15.11
C PHE A 80 7.00 -1.70 16.04
N ARG A 81 6.52 -0.56 15.49
CA ARG A 81 6.28 0.66 16.26
C ARG A 81 4.82 1.10 16.12
N ALA A 82 4.12 1.19 17.24
CA ALA A 82 2.78 1.75 17.26
C ALA A 82 2.84 3.28 17.07
N HIS A 83 2.03 3.81 16.13
CA HIS A 83 1.92 5.24 15.85
C HIS A 83 0.61 5.56 15.14
N ASP A 84 -0.04 6.65 15.51
CA ASP A 84 -1.21 7.15 14.80
C ASP A 84 -0.79 7.78 13.47
N LEU A 85 -1.11 7.09 12.36
CA LEU A 85 -0.70 7.48 11.01
C LEU A 85 -1.29 8.82 10.54
N ALA A 86 -2.33 9.33 11.21
CA ALA A 86 -2.90 10.66 10.96
C ALA A 86 -2.08 11.79 11.58
N THR A 87 -1.04 11.47 12.36
CA THR A 87 -0.16 12.43 13.04
C THR A 87 1.25 12.44 12.45
N PRO A 88 2.05 13.49 12.68
CA PRO A 88 3.44 13.53 12.19
C PRO A 88 4.27 12.38 12.76
N LEU A 89 4.89 11.61 11.86
CA LEU A 89 5.85 10.56 12.19
C LEU A 89 7.27 11.10 11.99
N ASP A 90 8.14 10.92 12.98
CA ASP A 90 9.56 11.15 12.85
C ASP A 90 10.36 10.00 13.51
N LEU A 91 11.16 9.31 12.69
CA LEU A 91 12.04 8.21 13.08
C LEU A 91 13.52 8.65 13.11
N GLU A 92 13.81 9.93 12.84
CA GLU A 92 15.14 10.51 12.80
C GLU A 92 16.12 9.78 11.85
N ARG A 93 15.58 9.07 10.86
CA ARG A 93 16.36 8.31 9.87
C ARG A 93 15.61 8.11 8.55
N LYS A 94 16.38 7.80 7.51
CA LYS A 94 15.85 7.38 6.21
C LYS A 94 16.07 5.90 5.96
N PHE A 95 15.22 5.34 5.12
CA PHE A 95 15.26 3.96 4.65
C PHE A 95 15.54 3.93 3.14
N ASP A 96 16.05 2.80 2.66
CA ASP A 96 16.28 2.60 1.22
C ASP A 96 14.97 2.58 0.44
N LEU A 97 13.93 2.03 1.03
CA LEU A 97 12.57 2.03 0.51
C LEU A 97 11.58 2.29 1.64
N VAL A 98 10.62 3.16 1.40
CA VAL A 98 9.41 3.28 2.21
C VAL A 98 8.28 2.67 1.42
N GLN A 99 7.46 1.83 2.03
CA GLN A 99 6.22 1.37 1.42
C GLN A 99 5.01 1.78 2.25
N SER A 100 3.90 2.03 1.57
CA SER A 100 2.57 2.14 2.16
C SER A 100 1.56 1.70 1.11
N LEU A 101 0.86 0.61 1.41
CA LEU A 101 0.05 -0.10 0.42
C LEU A 101 -1.37 -0.32 0.94
N GLU A 102 -2.35 0.34 0.28
CA GLU A 102 -3.78 0.29 0.64
C GLU A 102 -4.02 0.76 2.10
N VAL A 103 -3.54 1.95 2.40
CA VAL A 103 -3.58 2.57 3.75
C VAL A 103 -4.22 3.96 3.71
N ALA A 104 -3.81 4.79 2.76
CA ALA A 104 -4.15 6.22 2.74
C ALA A 104 -5.66 6.49 2.54
N GLU A 105 -6.39 5.53 1.99
CA GLU A 105 -7.85 5.56 1.88
C GLU A 105 -8.59 5.43 3.21
N HIS A 106 -7.93 4.96 4.26
CA HIS A 106 -8.48 4.86 5.60
C HIS A 106 -8.30 6.15 6.42
N LEU A 107 -7.47 7.07 5.93
CA LEU A 107 -7.25 8.36 6.57
C LEU A 107 -8.19 9.43 6.01
N PRO A 108 -8.72 10.34 6.84
CA PRO A 108 -9.49 11.49 6.35
C PRO A 108 -8.71 12.29 5.30
N GLY A 109 -9.43 12.83 4.32
CA GLY A 109 -8.80 13.53 3.19
C GLY A 109 -7.96 14.74 3.59
N ASP A 110 -8.29 15.42 4.69
CA ASP A 110 -7.50 16.52 5.26
C ASP A 110 -6.17 16.06 5.88
N ARG A 111 -5.97 14.74 6.09
CA ARG A 111 -4.73 14.13 6.57
C ARG A 111 -3.83 13.63 5.45
N ALA A 112 -4.32 13.57 4.22
CA ALA A 112 -3.60 12.97 3.09
C ALA A 112 -2.24 13.63 2.81
N ALA A 113 -2.16 14.97 2.87
CA ALA A 113 -0.90 15.69 2.67
C ALA A 113 0.12 15.37 3.77
N GLY A 114 -0.27 15.42 5.03
CA GLY A 114 0.60 15.08 6.17
C GLY A 114 1.03 13.61 6.14
N PHE A 115 0.18 12.71 5.67
CA PHE A 115 0.55 11.31 5.48
C PHE A 115 1.65 11.15 4.41
N VAL A 116 1.51 11.81 3.28
CA VAL A 116 2.57 11.83 2.25
C VAL A 116 3.86 12.45 2.80
N GLU A 117 3.78 13.52 3.59
CA GLU A 117 4.95 14.11 4.26
C GLU A 117 5.65 13.10 5.18
N ASN A 118 4.89 12.29 5.92
CA ASN A 118 5.46 11.21 6.74
C ASN A 118 6.25 10.20 5.89
N LEU A 119 5.73 9.79 4.73
CA LEU A 119 6.43 8.86 3.84
C LEU A 119 7.73 9.46 3.29
N VAL A 120 7.67 10.66 2.72
CA VAL A 120 8.81 11.30 2.04
C VAL A 120 9.90 11.77 3.01
N ARG A 121 9.57 12.00 4.28
CA ARG A 121 10.55 12.27 5.33
C ARG A 121 11.50 11.10 5.54
N HIS A 122 11.01 9.88 5.37
CA HIS A 122 11.74 8.66 5.71
C HIS A 122 12.34 7.94 4.51
N GLY A 123 12.13 8.37 3.27
CA GLY A 123 12.74 7.71 2.13
C GLY A 123 12.74 8.53 0.85
N ASP A 124 13.77 8.36 0.04
CA ASP A 124 13.89 9.00 -1.27
C ASP A 124 13.20 8.20 -2.39
N VAL A 125 12.82 6.95 -2.09
CA VAL A 125 12.05 6.05 -2.96
C VAL A 125 10.88 5.49 -2.15
N ILE A 126 9.67 5.63 -2.69
CA ILE A 126 8.43 5.21 -2.05
C ILE A 126 7.70 4.23 -2.98
N LEU A 127 7.33 3.06 -2.48
CA LEU A 127 6.34 2.16 -3.08
C LEU A 127 4.99 2.47 -2.45
N PHE A 128 4.03 2.93 -3.25
CA PHE A 128 2.77 3.41 -2.75
C PHE A 128 1.58 2.85 -3.55
N SER A 129 0.53 2.48 -2.83
CA SER A 129 -0.80 2.27 -3.40
C SER A 129 -1.87 2.80 -2.46
N ALA A 130 -3.00 3.19 -3.00
CA ALA A 130 -4.20 3.53 -2.26
C ALA A 130 -5.43 3.17 -3.08
N ALA A 131 -6.54 2.88 -2.40
CA ALA A 131 -7.79 2.52 -3.04
C ALA A 131 -8.30 3.63 -3.97
N VAL A 132 -8.67 3.22 -5.17
CA VAL A 132 -9.25 4.09 -6.19
C VAL A 132 -10.78 4.21 -6.03
N PRO A 133 -11.41 5.27 -6.54
CA PRO A 133 -12.86 5.44 -6.45
C PRO A 133 -13.64 4.21 -6.90
N HIS A 134 -14.60 3.80 -6.08
CA HIS A 134 -15.43 2.60 -6.25
C HIS A 134 -14.67 1.26 -6.14
N GLN A 135 -13.51 1.25 -5.51
CA GLN A 135 -12.84 0.00 -5.16
C GLN A 135 -13.65 -0.78 -4.12
N GLY A 136 -14.20 -0.06 -3.16
CA GLY A 136 -14.93 -0.64 -2.03
C GLY A 136 -14.01 -1.41 -1.08
N GLY A 137 -14.24 -1.25 0.18
CA GLY A 137 -13.50 -1.87 1.26
C GLY A 137 -14.09 -1.49 2.61
N GLU A 138 -13.57 -2.08 3.67
CA GLU A 138 -13.96 -1.69 5.02
C GLU A 138 -13.29 -0.36 5.38
N HIS A 139 -14.06 0.57 5.93
CA HIS A 139 -13.56 1.85 6.43
C HIS A 139 -12.82 2.74 5.41
N HIS A 140 -13.08 2.59 4.11
CA HIS A 140 -12.60 3.54 3.13
C HIS A 140 -13.35 4.86 3.27
N VAL A 141 -12.65 5.91 3.61
CA VAL A 141 -13.18 7.28 3.79
C VAL A 141 -12.60 8.26 2.79
N ASN A 142 -11.55 7.86 2.05
CA ASN A 142 -10.79 8.72 1.15
C ASN A 142 -10.29 7.97 -0.09
N GLU A 143 -11.19 7.30 -0.82
CA GLU A 143 -10.84 6.71 -2.13
C GLU A 143 -10.57 7.82 -3.14
N GLN A 144 -9.34 7.88 -3.66
CA GLN A 144 -8.89 8.94 -4.57
C GLN A 144 -8.27 8.36 -5.85
N PRO A 145 -8.39 9.06 -6.99
CA PRO A 145 -7.70 8.64 -8.21
C PRO A 145 -6.18 8.76 -8.04
N PRO A 146 -5.37 7.97 -8.78
CA PRO A 146 -3.90 8.00 -8.67
C PRO A 146 -3.31 9.41 -8.89
N GLU A 147 -3.95 10.22 -9.73
CA GLU A 147 -3.52 11.59 -10.01
C GLU A 147 -3.62 12.51 -8.79
N TYR A 148 -4.53 12.25 -7.84
CA TYR A 148 -4.60 12.98 -6.57
C TYR A 148 -3.33 12.77 -5.74
N TRP A 149 -2.93 11.53 -5.57
CA TRP A 149 -1.70 11.17 -4.82
C TRP A 149 -0.46 11.68 -5.53
N ARG A 150 -0.42 11.56 -6.87
CA ARG A 150 0.68 12.11 -7.67
C ARG A 150 0.90 13.60 -7.39
N LYS A 151 -0.16 14.41 -7.29
CA LYS A 151 -0.05 15.84 -7.00
C LYS A 151 0.54 16.10 -5.61
N LEU A 152 0.15 15.32 -4.60
CA LEU A 152 0.71 15.43 -3.25
C LEU A 152 2.19 15.07 -3.22
N PHE A 153 2.59 13.98 -3.87
CA PHE A 153 4.00 13.60 -4.00
C PHE A 153 4.81 14.61 -4.81
N ALA A 154 4.24 15.16 -5.89
CA ALA A 154 4.91 16.17 -6.71
C ALA A 154 5.15 17.48 -5.94
N ALA A 155 4.24 17.89 -5.06
CA ALA A 155 4.42 19.03 -4.16
C ALA A 155 5.64 18.83 -3.21
N GLN A 156 6.01 17.57 -2.94
CA GLN A 156 7.19 17.20 -2.14
C GLN A 156 8.44 16.92 -3.02
N GLY A 157 8.38 17.22 -4.32
CA GLY A 157 9.51 17.04 -5.24
C GLY A 157 9.74 15.61 -5.71
N TYR A 158 8.73 14.74 -5.62
CA TYR A 158 8.76 13.36 -6.09
C TYR A 158 8.09 13.23 -7.45
N GLU A 159 8.69 12.41 -8.29
CA GLU A 159 8.15 12.02 -9.59
C GLU A 159 7.65 10.59 -9.52
N VAL A 160 6.65 10.26 -10.38
CA VAL A 160 6.00 8.96 -10.40
C VAL A 160 6.52 8.09 -11.54
N PHE A 161 6.67 6.80 -11.26
CA PHE A 161 7.12 5.77 -12.19
C PHE A 161 6.07 4.65 -12.20
N ASP A 162 5.39 4.48 -13.34
CA ASP A 162 4.41 3.40 -13.55
C ASP A 162 5.10 2.12 -14.01
N TRP A 163 6.01 1.64 -13.18
CA TRP A 163 6.81 0.47 -13.49
C TRP A 163 6.19 -0.82 -12.97
N VAL A 164 5.49 -0.73 -11.84
CA VAL A 164 4.96 -1.90 -11.11
C VAL A 164 3.75 -2.50 -11.81
N ARG A 165 2.75 -1.68 -12.15
CA ARG A 165 1.46 -2.12 -12.68
C ARG A 165 1.56 -2.97 -13.96
N PRO A 166 2.33 -2.58 -15.00
CA PRO A 166 2.47 -3.40 -16.21
C PRO A 166 3.10 -4.77 -15.93
N ARG A 167 3.96 -4.89 -14.91
CA ARG A 167 4.65 -6.13 -14.54
C ARG A 167 3.81 -7.05 -13.67
N LEU A 168 2.78 -6.52 -13.05
CA LEU A 168 1.85 -7.27 -12.23
C LEU A 168 0.52 -7.61 -12.94
N ALA A 169 0.26 -7.07 -14.12
CA ALA A 169 -1.05 -7.13 -14.77
C ALA A 169 -1.57 -8.56 -14.94
N ASP A 170 -0.71 -9.52 -15.24
CA ASP A 170 -1.01 -10.94 -15.43
C ASP A 170 -0.74 -11.81 -14.18
N LYS A 171 -0.19 -11.27 -13.11
CA LYS A 171 0.17 -11.97 -11.88
C LYS A 171 -1.06 -12.21 -11.00
N ARG A 172 -1.77 -13.30 -11.24
CA ARG A 172 -3.03 -13.62 -10.54
C ARG A 172 -2.88 -13.90 -9.04
N GLU A 173 -1.68 -14.29 -8.60
CA GLU A 173 -1.32 -14.44 -7.18
C GLU A 173 -1.25 -13.12 -6.44
N VAL A 174 -1.08 -12.00 -7.16
CA VAL A 174 -1.12 -10.65 -6.60
C VAL A 174 -2.55 -10.14 -6.60
N LYS A 175 -3.01 -9.65 -5.47
CA LYS A 175 -4.37 -9.10 -5.35
C LYS A 175 -4.57 -7.90 -6.30
N ALA A 176 -5.77 -7.76 -6.85
CA ALA A 176 -6.08 -6.78 -7.89
C ALA A 176 -5.74 -5.33 -7.47
N TRP A 177 -6.01 -4.97 -6.21
CA TRP A 177 -5.71 -3.63 -5.71
C TRP A 177 -4.21 -3.33 -5.70
N TYR A 178 -3.32 -4.29 -5.35
CA TYR A 178 -1.88 -4.08 -5.48
C TYR A 178 -1.42 -4.08 -6.94
N ARG A 179 -2.02 -4.94 -7.81
CA ARG A 179 -1.69 -5.00 -9.23
C ARG A 179 -1.94 -3.68 -9.96
N PHE A 180 -3.03 -3.01 -9.63
CA PHE A 180 -3.52 -1.89 -10.42
C PHE A 180 -3.34 -0.51 -9.78
N ASN A 181 -2.99 -0.47 -8.47
CA ASN A 181 -2.82 0.79 -7.76
C ASN A 181 -1.38 1.11 -7.37
N SER A 182 -0.43 0.16 -7.54
CA SER A 182 0.94 0.34 -7.05
C SER A 182 1.82 1.15 -7.99
N PHE A 183 2.48 2.17 -7.44
CA PHE A 183 3.42 3.03 -8.14
C PHE A 183 4.71 3.20 -7.35
N ILE A 184 5.80 3.53 -8.05
CA ILE A 184 7.03 4.01 -7.42
C ILE A 184 7.04 5.53 -7.52
N TYR A 185 7.34 6.20 -6.40
CA TYR A 185 7.62 7.63 -6.35
C TYR A 185 9.08 7.82 -5.92
N ALA A 186 9.80 8.75 -6.55
CA ALA A 186 11.17 9.05 -6.18
C ALA A 186 11.52 10.51 -6.40
N ASN A 187 12.25 11.10 -5.45
CA ASN A 187 12.87 12.40 -5.61
C ASN A 187 14.19 12.31 -6.41
N LYS A 188 14.87 13.43 -6.67
CA LYS A 188 16.12 13.45 -7.45
C LYS A 188 17.21 12.54 -6.87
N ALA A 189 17.31 12.39 -5.55
CA ALA A 189 18.28 11.49 -4.91
C ALA A 189 17.88 10.01 -5.11
N GLY A 190 16.61 9.68 -4.91
CA GLY A 190 16.05 8.35 -5.10
C GLY A 190 16.21 7.86 -6.54
N GLN A 191 15.97 8.73 -7.53
CA GLN A 191 16.10 8.37 -8.96
C GLN A 191 17.50 7.87 -9.35
N LYS A 192 18.54 8.33 -8.68
CA LYS A 192 19.92 7.85 -8.91
C LYS A 192 20.11 6.39 -8.49
N ARG A 193 19.23 5.88 -7.63
CA ARG A 193 19.24 4.51 -7.09
C ARG A 193 18.36 3.55 -7.89
N LEU A 194 17.46 4.08 -8.71
CA LEU A 194 16.56 3.29 -9.55
C LEU A 194 17.34 2.70 -10.76
N SER A 195 16.98 1.49 -11.15
CA SER A 195 17.46 0.91 -12.42
C SER A 195 17.02 1.73 -13.63
N LYS A 196 17.66 1.50 -14.77
CA LYS A 196 17.22 2.11 -16.05
C LYS A 196 15.77 1.72 -16.36
N SER A 197 15.39 0.46 -16.11
CA SER A 197 14.05 -0.07 -16.34
C SER A 197 12.97 0.72 -15.57
N ILE A 198 13.22 1.04 -14.31
CA ILE A 198 12.28 1.85 -13.51
C ILE A 198 12.27 3.29 -14.01
N ARG A 199 13.44 3.89 -14.28
CA ARG A 199 13.52 5.28 -14.76
C ARG A 199 12.82 5.50 -16.09
N ASP A 200 12.91 4.53 -17.01
CA ASP A 200 12.23 4.59 -18.32
C ASP A 200 10.71 4.55 -18.22
N ALA A 201 10.16 4.08 -17.08
CA ALA A 201 8.72 4.07 -16.78
C ALA A 201 8.22 5.36 -16.12
N LYS A 202 9.03 6.43 -16.13
CA LYS A 202 8.62 7.75 -15.62
C LYS A 202 7.41 8.27 -16.39
N VAL A 203 6.40 8.71 -15.66
CA VAL A 203 5.21 9.31 -16.23
C VAL A 203 5.46 10.81 -16.45
N SER A 204 5.27 11.27 -17.68
CA SER A 204 5.49 12.67 -18.05
C SER A 204 4.53 13.61 -17.31
N ALA A 205 4.93 14.84 -17.04
CA ALA A 205 4.13 15.83 -16.32
C ALA A 205 2.76 16.12 -17.00
N GLY A 206 2.71 16.06 -18.33
CA GLY A 206 1.48 16.27 -19.10
C GLY A 206 0.60 15.01 -19.27
N GLN A 207 1.06 13.85 -18.83
CA GLN A 207 0.31 12.60 -18.91
C GLN A 207 -0.42 12.37 -17.60
N GLN A 208 -1.75 12.22 -17.66
CA GLN A 208 -2.55 11.90 -16.48
C GLN A 208 -2.34 10.44 -16.06
N LEU A 209 -2.29 10.19 -14.76
CA LEU A 209 -2.31 8.83 -14.20
C LEU A 209 -3.73 8.27 -14.22
N GLU A 210 -3.95 7.33 -15.14
CA GLU A 210 -5.24 6.65 -15.25
C GLU A 210 -5.39 5.54 -14.20
N ILE A 211 -6.65 5.29 -13.82
CA ILE A 211 -7.00 4.15 -12.99
C ILE A 211 -6.81 2.87 -13.84
N GLY A 212 -5.86 2.03 -13.46
CA GLY A 212 -5.60 0.75 -14.11
C GLY A 212 -6.68 -0.29 -13.83
N GLY A 213 -6.63 -1.40 -14.58
CA GLY A 213 -7.48 -2.56 -14.32
C GLY A 213 -7.65 -3.47 -15.52
N ASP A 214 -7.85 -4.75 -15.25
CA ASP A 214 -8.41 -5.69 -16.22
C ASP A 214 -9.94 -5.59 -16.25
N LEU A 215 -10.55 -6.29 -17.21
CA LEU A 215 -12.02 -6.26 -17.38
C LEU A 215 -12.74 -6.67 -16.08
N SER A 216 -12.25 -7.65 -15.36
CA SER A 216 -12.87 -8.11 -14.11
C SER A 216 -12.83 -7.04 -13.01
N TRP A 217 -11.72 -6.32 -12.91
CA TRP A 217 -11.56 -5.19 -11.98
C TRP A 217 -12.46 -4.01 -12.36
N MET A 218 -12.55 -3.70 -13.66
CA MET A 218 -13.43 -2.65 -14.15
C MET A 218 -14.91 -2.97 -13.90
N LEU A 219 -15.35 -4.21 -14.17
CA LEU A 219 -16.73 -4.65 -13.91
C LEU A 219 -17.05 -4.64 -12.41
N ARG A 220 -16.10 -5.09 -11.56
CA ARG A 220 -16.28 -5.00 -10.11
C ARG A 220 -16.50 -3.56 -9.66
N ARG A 221 -15.66 -2.62 -10.10
CA ARG A 221 -15.79 -1.20 -9.73
C ARG A 221 -17.10 -0.59 -10.25
N ALA A 222 -17.51 -0.96 -11.47
CA ALA A 222 -18.80 -0.53 -12.02
C ALA A 222 -19.96 -1.05 -11.15
N ALA A 223 -19.91 -2.30 -10.70
CA ALA A 223 -20.90 -2.87 -9.80
C ALA A 223 -20.93 -2.15 -8.44
N VAL A 224 -19.75 -1.90 -7.83
CA VAL A 224 -19.65 -1.16 -6.55
C VAL A 224 -20.21 0.25 -6.68
N ARG A 225 -20.01 0.92 -7.80
CA ARG A 225 -20.57 2.25 -8.08
C ARG A 225 -22.11 2.29 -8.01
N LEU A 226 -22.77 1.18 -8.29
CA LEU A 226 -24.25 1.08 -8.27
C LEU A 226 -24.78 0.79 -6.87
N ILE A 227 -23.92 0.42 -5.92
CA ILE A 227 -24.31 0.14 -4.54
C ILE A 227 -24.43 1.46 -3.77
N PRO A 228 -25.57 1.71 -3.10
CA PRO A 228 -25.69 2.85 -2.19
C PRO A 228 -24.55 2.86 -1.17
N THR A 229 -23.93 4.02 -0.94
CA THR A 229 -22.73 4.16 -0.06
C THR A 229 -22.91 3.53 1.31
N GLY A 230 -24.10 3.61 1.91
CA GLY A 230 -24.41 2.99 3.19
C GLY A 230 -24.40 1.45 3.20
N LEU A 231 -24.45 0.79 2.03
CA LEU A 231 -24.44 -0.67 1.90
C LEU A 231 -23.08 -1.24 1.50
N VAL A 232 -22.14 -0.42 1.07
CA VAL A 232 -20.82 -0.87 0.62
C VAL A 232 -20.05 -1.56 1.76
N LYS A 233 -20.01 -0.94 2.95
CA LYS A 233 -19.35 -1.49 4.13
C LYS A 233 -19.97 -2.80 4.62
N PRO A 234 -21.30 -2.92 4.86
CA PRO A 234 -21.91 -4.18 5.24
C PRO A 234 -21.64 -5.31 4.25
N ILE A 235 -21.71 -5.03 2.96
CA ILE A 235 -21.43 -6.03 1.90
C ILE A 235 -19.96 -6.48 1.93
N ALA A 236 -19.02 -5.56 2.13
CA ALA A 236 -17.60 -5.87 2.26
C ALA A 236 -17.33 -6.79 3.47
N MET A 237 -17.95 -6.51 4.61
CA MET A 237 -17.85 -7.33 5.84
C MET A 237 -18.41 -8.74 5.63
N VAL A 238 -19.61 -8.87 5.03
CA VAL A 238 -20.21 -10.18 4.73
C VAL A 238 -19.32 -10.97 3.79
N LYS A 239 -18.79 -10.34 2.74
CA LYS A 239 -17.88 -10.99 1.78
C LYS A 239 -16.61 -11.51 2.48
N ALA A 240 -15.95 -10.70 3.30
CA ALA A 240 -14.77 -11.10 4.06
C ALA A 240 -15.05 -12.32 4.96
N SER A 241 -16.18 -12.30 5.68
CA SER A 241 -16.60 -13.42 6.55
C SER A 241 -16.88 -14.71 5.75
N VAL A 242 -17.52 -14.62 4.58
CA VAL A 242 -17.80 -15.79 3.73
C VAL A 242 -16.49 -16.36 3.16
N GLU A 243 -15.59 -15.53 2.64
CA GLU A 243 -14.32 -16.00 2.09
C GLU A 243 -13.40 -16.61 3.17
N ALA A 244 -13.42 -16.09 4.39
CA ALA A 244 -12.71 -16.68 5.54
C ALA A 244 -13.25 -18.08 5.90
N ARG A 245 -14.59 -18.30 5.83
CA ARG A 245 -15.21 -19.62 6.09
C ARG A 245 -14.95 -20.66 5.03
N LEU A 246 -14.83 -20.26 3.75
CA LEU A 246 -14.59 -21.19 2.65
C LEU A 246 -13.14 -21.71 2.59
N ARG A 247 -12.24 -21.18 3.40
CA ARG A 247 -10.82 -21.58 3.46
C ARG A 247 -10.48 -22.45 4.68
N LYS A 248 -11.42 -22.62 5.62
CA LYS A 248 -11.35 -23.60 6.73
C LYS A 248 -11.93 -24.93 6.29
#